data_41bc026f74e2e49255a963b74593efc0
#
_entry.id   41bc026f74e2e49255a963b74593efc0
#
_cell.length_a   1.000
_cell.length_b   1.000
_cell.length_c   1.000
_cell.angle_alpha   90.00
_cell.angle_beta   90.00
_cell.angle_gamma   90.00
#
_symmetry.space_group_name_H-M   'P 1'
#
loop_
_entity.id
_entity.type
_entity.pdbx_description
1 polymer ?
#
loop_
_entity_poly.entity_id
_entity_poly.type
_entity_poly.pdbx_seq_one_letter_code
_entity_poly.pdbx_strand_id
1 'polypeptide(L)'
;KGYEHTYLGPSVYNSVKYTFRYRDQLYAGGVAEKDAGEPFAALHNRYGYDYYSFYLLLQNCGRLKSLAVGNYRLSFGQGLVMSTDYLMGKTIYASSFNNRSTGIKRHSSTDEYNYFRGVATTVALTKRLSVSAFYSHRNMDGVVTDGEITSVYKTGLHRSRKEADKKNLLTSQLTGGNVSYQQNHIRLGITGVYYVFNRPYEPELTGYSKYNIHGNHFYNLGIDYAYRWRRFSFQGETAIGKQGWASLNRLQYSPVQDIQFMLIHRFYSYDYWAMYAHSFGEGSTVQNEQGYYVGLETTPFSHWRFFVSFDLFSFPWKKYRINKPSRGTDGLIQATFTPRTNLSMYLKYRYKQKERDLTGSKGTLTLPIFHHQLRYRLNYSLNDVFSSRTTLDYNHFHSQDRAA
;
A
#
# COMPACT_ATOMS: atom_id res chain seq x y z
N LYS A 1 -23.18 9.38 25.50
CA LYS A 1 -22.39 9.70 26.72
C LYS A 1 -20.87 9.80 26.51
N GLY A 2 -20.26 9.60 25.39
CA GLY A 2 -18.80 9.53 25.25
C GLY A 2 -18.17 10.61 24.34
N TYR A 3 -18.93 11.15 23.41
CA TYR A 3 -18.33 12.02 22.38
C TYR A 3 -17.87 13.36 22.94
N GLU A 4 -18.71 14.07 23.66
CA GLU A 4 -18.43 15.42 24.22
C GLU A 4 -17.36 15.43 25.32
N HIS A 5 -17.17 14.31 26.02
CA HIS A 5 -16.17 14.21 27.09
C HIS A 5 -14.85 13.57 26.66
N THR A 6 -14.79 12.95 25.46
CA THR A 6 -13.59 12.23 24.99
C THR A 6 -12.87 12.99 23.90
N TYR A 7 -13.60 13.67 23.03
CA TYR A 7 -13.04 14.36 21.87
C TYR A 7 -12.88 15.87 22.11
N LEU A 8 -11.83 16.43 21.49
CA LEU A 8 -11.41 17.83 21.69
C LEU A 8 -12.19 18.82 20.81
N GLY A 9 -12.87 18.35 19.80
CA GLY A 9 -13.60 19.16 18.84
C GLY A 9 -14.96 18.59 18.44
N PRO A 10 -15.69 19.30 17.57
CA PRO A 10 -17.04 18.91 17.13
C PRO A 10 -17.00 17.69 16.21
N SER A 11 -18.14 16.99 16.13
CA SER A 11 -18.32 15.76 15.31
C SER A 11 -18.37 16.01 13.79
N VAL A 12 -17.94 17.17 13.34
CA VAL A 12 -17.99 17.56 11.92
C VAL A 12 -16.64 17.34 11.28
N TYR A 13 -16.61 16.50 10.23
CA TYR A 13 -15.52 16.42 9.27
C TYR A 13 -15.56 17.62 8.34
N ASN A 14 -14.42 18.24 8.09
CA ASN A 14 -14.31 19.36 7.16
C ASN A 14 -12.98 19.30 6.40
N SER A 15 -13.05 19.50 5.09
CA SER A 15 -11.86 19.61 4.26
C SER A 15 -12.04 20.65 3.15
N VAL A 16 -10.95 21.35 2.86
CA VAL A 16 -10.85 22.27 1.73
C VAL A 16 -9.75 21.80 0.82
N LYS A 17 -10.06 21.67 -0.45
CA LYS A 17 -9.09 21.24 -1.47
C LYS A 17 -9.08 22.25 -2.62
N TYR A 18 -7.89 22.79 -2.89
CA TYR A 18 -7.62 23.62 -4.06
C TYR A 18 -6.76 22.87 -5.05
N THR A 19 -7.08 22.92 -6.33
CA THR A 19 -6.31 22.27 -7.40
C THR A 19 -6.25 23.20 -8.59
N PHE A 20 -5.02 23.49 -9.02
CA PHE A 20 -4.71 24.23 -10.24
C PHE A 20 -4.02 23.29 -11.23
N ARG A 21 -4.42 23.34 -12.47
CA ARG A 21 -3.82 22.57 -13.57
C ARG A 21 -3.64 23.49 -14.77
N TYR A 22 -2.44 23.49 -15.29
CA TYR A 22 -2.14 24.15 -16.56
C TYR A 22 -1.56 23.14 -17.55
N ARG A 23 -2.36 22.83 -18.57
CA ARG A 23 -2.08 21.73 -19.51
C ARG A 23 -1.83 20.44 -18.75
N ASP A 24 -0.96 19.56 -19.30
CA ASP A 24 -0.46 18.34 -18.64
C ASP A 24 0.96 18.52 -18.09
N GLN A 25 1.37 19.76 -17.84
CA GLN A 25 2.73 20.09 -17.44
C GLN A 25 2.83 20.63 -16.03
N LEU A 26 1.88 21.46 -15.58
CA LEU A 26 1.91 22.08 -14.26
C LEU A 26 0.68 21.72 -13.46
N TYR A 27 0.91 21.23 -12.26
CA TYR A 27 -0.11 20.97 -11.26
C TYR A 27 0.32 21.62 -9.95
N ALA A 28 -0.54 22.43 -9.36
CA ALA A 28 -0.34 23.00 -8.05
C ALA A 28 -1.61 22.85 -7.22
N GLY A 29 -1.48 22.80 -5.91
CA GLY A 29 -2.64 22.72 -5.05
C GLY A 29 -2.31 22.54 -3.60
N GLY A 30 -3.37 22.55 -2.80
CA GLY A 30 -3.30 22.33 -1.38
C GLY A 30 -4.56 21.65 -0.86
N VAL A 31 -4.41 21.00 0.28
CA VAL A 31 -5.49 20.38 1.04
C VAL A 31 -5.35 20.83 2.48
N ALA A 32 -6.45 21.20 3.08
CA ALA A 32 -6.58 21.43 4.51
C ALA A 32 -7.72 20.56 5.02
N GLU A 33 -7.52 19.88 6.13
CA GLU A 33 -8.45 18.90 6.67
C GLU A 33 -8.48 18.89 8.19
N LYS A 34 -9.63 18.58 8.74
CA LYS A 34 -9.81 18.13 10.12
C LYS A 34 -10.81 16.98 10.18
N ASP A 35 -10.50 15.98 10.94
CA ASP A 35 -11.40 14.87 11.22
C ASP A 35 -12.52 15.24 12.21
N ALA A 36 -13.58 14.41 12.20
CA ALA A 36 -14.64 14.53 13.18
C ALA A 36 -14.09 14.25 14.59
N GLY A 37 -14.26 15.21 15.50
CA GLY A 37 -13.72 15.16 16.86
C GLY A 37 -12.44 15.96 17.07
N GLU A 38 -11.82 16.49 16.02
CA GLU A 38 -10.67 17.38 16.12
C GLU A 38 -11.06 18.83 16.31
N PRO A 39 -10.25 19.62 17.07
CA PRO A 39 -10.51 21.04 17.25
C PRO A 39 -10.24 21.82 15.95
N PHE A 40 -10.99 22.89 15.73
CA PHE A 40 -10.78 23.85 14.66
C PHE A 40 -10.44 25.21 15.23
N ALA A 41 -9.34 25.79 14.78
CA ALA A 41 -8.82 27.09 15.25
C ALA A 41 -8.66 27.19 16.79
N ALA A 42 -8.39 26.05 17.45
CA ALA A 42 -8.29 25.94 18.90
C ALA A 42 -7.26 24.89 19.32
N LEU A 43 -6.78 24.98 20.56
CA LEU A 43 -5.82 24.05 21.16
C LEU A 43 -4.54 23.91 20.31
N HIS A 44 -4.22 22.69 19.87
CA HIS A 44 -3.05 22.41 19.03
C HIS A 44 -3.23 22.85 17.57
N ASN A 45 -4.46 23.14 17.12
CA ASN A 45 -4.79 23.56 15.75
C ASN A 45 -5.04 25.08 15.63
N ARG A 46 -4.12 25.90 16.15
CA ARG A 46 -4.28 27.38 16.19
C ARG A 46 -4.52 28.02 14.82
N TYR A 47 -4.06 27.42 13.73
CA TYR A 47 -4.20 27.92 12.35
C TYR A 47 -5.44 27.40 11.63
N GLY A 48 -6.34 26.71 12.30
CA GLY A 48 -7.59 26.21 11.76
C GLY A 48 -7.65 24.69 11.67
N TYR A 49 -7.13 24.14 10.61
CA TYR A 49 -7.19 22.70 10.36
C TYR A 49 -6.08 21.92 11.07
N ASP A 50 -6.30 20.61 11.22
CA ASP A 50 -5.32 19.69 11.81
C ASP A 50 -4.20 19.36 10.83
N TYR A 51 -4.56 19.12 9.58
CA TYR A 51 -3.64 18.76 8.52
C TYR A 51 -3.59 19.78 7.40
N TYR A 52 -2.38 20.06 6.89
CA TYR A 52 -2.13 20.89 5.73
C TYR A 52 -1.16 20.21 4.77
N SER A 53 -1.55 20.13 3.51
CA SER A 53 -0.73 19.64 2.41
C SER A 53 -0.68 20.66 1.28
N PHE A 54 0.48 20.80 0.65
CA PHE A 54 0.64 21.60 -0.56
C PHE A 54 1.58 20.88 -1.52
N TYR A 55 1.37 21.07 -2.80
CA TYR A 55 2.21 20.49 -3.83
C TYR A 55 2.33 21.40 -5.04
N LEU A 56 3.49 21.34 -5.67
CA LEU A 56 3.77 21.82 -7.01
C LEU A 56 4.40 20.67 -7.79
N LEU A 57 3.84 20.30 -8.94
CA LEU A 57 4.37 19.26 -9.81
C LEU A 57 4.49 19.80 -11.23
N LEU A 58 5.74 19.87 -11.74
CA LEU A 58 6.06 20.06 -13.14
C LEU A 58 6.35 18.70 -13.76
N GLN A 59 5.85 18.43 -14.96
CA GLN A 59 6.13 17.19 -15.68
C GLN A 59 6.12 17.38 -17.20
N ASN A 60 6.81 16.47 -17.89
CA ASN A 60 6.89 16.47 -19.36
C ASN A 60 7.51 17.73 -19.98
N CYS A 61 8.52 18.32 -19.31
CA CYS A 61 9.26 19.48 -19.80
C CYS A 61 10.60 19.05 -20.45
N GLY A 62 10.53 18.48 -21.63
CA GLY A 62 11.71 18.00 -22.35
C GLY A 62 12.45 16.85 -21.64
N ARG A 63 13.70 17.09 -21.20
CA ARG A 63 14.46 16.12 -20.40
C ARG A 63 13.99 16.01 -18.96
N LEU A 64 13.36 17.05 -18.43
CA LEU A 64 12.74 17.03 -17.10
C LEU A 64 11.43 16.26 -17.20
N LYS A 65 11.42 15.02 -16.72
CA LYS A 65 10.23 14.16 -16.71
C LYS A 65 9.25 14.55 -15.61
N SER A 66 9.78 14.87 -14.44
CA SER A 66 9.00 15.37 -13.31
C SER A 66 9.88 16.17 -12.34
N LEU A 67 9.29 17.20 -11.73
CA LEU A 67 9.82 17.91 -10.58
C LEU A 67 8.66 18.18 -9.61
N ALA A 68 8.75 17.64 -8.42
CA ALA A 68 7.79 17.85 -7.35
C ALA A 68 8.41 18.67 -6.22
N VAL A 69 7.68 19.66 -5.71
CA VAL A 69 8.04 20.48 -4.55
C VAL A 69 6.85 20.47 -3.59
N GLY A 70 7.12 20.36 -2.31
CA GLY A 70 6.09 20.24 -1.27
C GLY A 70 5.76 18.78 -0.97
N ASN A 71 4.49 18.42 -0.94
CA ASN A 71 4.06 17.06 -0.63
C ASN A 71 3.97 16.21 -1.91
N TYR A 72 4.70 15.10 -1.93
CA TYR A 72 4.77 14.20 -3.08
C TYR A 72 4.73 12.73 -2.66
N ARG A 73 4.52 11.87 -3.63
CA ARG A 73 4.47 10.41 -3.49
C ARG A 73 5.51 9.77 -4.40
N LEU A 74 6.05 8.65 -3.96
CA LEU A 74 7.06 7.88 -4.70
C LEU A 74 6.61 6.43 -4.84
N SER A 75 6.86 5.84 -6.01
CA SER A 75 6.70 4.41 -6.24
C SER A 75 7.67 3.94 -7.31
N PHE A 76 8.60 3.07 -6.94
CA PHE A 76 9.61 2.50 -7.81
C PHE A 76 9.57 0.97 -7.74
N GLY A 77 10.01 0.30 -8.81
CA GLY A 77 10.07 -1.16 -8.89
C GLY A 77 8.72 -1.84 -8.67
N GLN A 78 8.72 -2.86 -7.82
CA GLN A 78 7.53 -3.58 -7.35
C GLN A 78 7.11 -3.13 -5.93
N GLY A 79 7.76 -2.09 -5.40
CA GLY A 79 7.45 -1.50 -4.11
C GLY A 79 8.10 -2.20 -2.92
N LEU A 80 9.16 -2.97 -3.13
CA LEU A 80 9.90 -3.59 -2.04
C LEU A 80 10.75 -2.57 -1.27
N VAL A 81 11.34 -1.60 -1.97
CA VAL A 81 12.10 -0.50 -1.35
C VAL A 81 11.20 0.68 -1.04
N MET A 82 10.42 1.13 -2.03
CA MET A 82 9.69 2.39 -1.96
C MET A 82 8.37 2.33 -2.75
N SER A 83 7.25 2.44 -2.04
CA SER A 83 5.94 2.67 -2.66
C SER A 83 4.97 3.30 -1.66
N THR A 84 4.43 4.44 -2.02
CA THR A 84 3.32 5.08 -1.30
C THR A 84 2.00 4.96 -2.07
N ASP A 85 1.95 4.11 -3.09
CA ASP A 85 0.74 3.85 -3.85
C ASP A 85 -0.18 2.86 -3.11
N TYR A 86 -1.49 3.04 -3.29
CA TYR A 86 -2.46 2.09 -2.76
C TYR A 86 -2.34 0.74 -3.46
N LEU A 87 -2.32 -0.34 -2.67
CA LEU A 87 -2.45 -1.69 -3.18
C LEU A 87 -3.94 -2.02 -3.36
N MET A 88 -4.32 -2.43 -4.55
CA MET A 88 -5.69 -2.87 -4.85
C MET A 88 -6.04 -4.27 -4.30
N GLY A 89 -5.28 -4.74 -3.31
CA GLY A 89 -5.46 -6.07 -2.74
C GLY A 89 -5.14 -7.21 -3.72
N LYS A 90 -5.55 -8.42 -3.38
CA LYS A 90 -5.29 -9.63 -4.17
C LYS A 90 -6.22 -9.80 -5.38
N THR A 91 -7.31 -9.03 -5.46
CA THR A 91 -8.20 -9.01 -6.62
C THR A 91 -7.57 -8.13 -7.69
N ILE A 92 -6.61 -8.64 -8.41
CA ILE A 92 -5.90 -7.91 -9.46
C ILE A 92 -6.34 -8.49 -10.79
N TYR A 93 -7.09 -7.71 -11.55
CA TYR A 93 -7.27 -7.99 -12.97
C TYR A 93 -5.90 -7.96 -13.66
N ALA A 94 -5.70 -8.80 -14.64
CA ALA A 94 -4.44 -8.89 -15.38
C ALA A 94 -3.99 -7.53 -15.95
N SER A 95 -4.92 -6.66 -16.31
CA SER A 95 -4.67 -5.29 -16.76
C SER A 95 -3.99 -4.40 -15.70
N SER A 96 -4.22 -4.66 -14.41
CA SER A 96 -3.60 -3.92 -13.29
C SER A 96 -2.20 -4.41 -12.94
N PHE A 97 -1.77 -5.53 -13.54
CA PHE A 97 -0.55 -6.22 -13.18
C PHE A 97 0.73 -5.47 -13.59
N ASN A 98 0.62 -4.65 -14.63
CA ASN A 98 1.78 -4.07 -15.31
C ASN A 98 2.19 -2.65 -14.84
N ASN A 99 1.49 -2.03 -13.90
CA ASN A 99 1.58 -0.57 -13.69
C ASN A 99 1.95 -0.15 -12.26
N ARG A 100 2.95 -0.75 -11.63
CA ARG A 100 3.26 -0.40 -10.23
C ARG A 100 4.35 0.64 -10.03
N SER A 101 5.27 0.83 -10.96
CA SER A 101 6.28 1.89 -10.86
C SER A 101 5.73 3.18 -11.46
N THR A 102 5.13 4.01 -10.62
CA THR A 102 4.51 5.26 -11.07
C THR A 102 5.44 6.46 -10.97
N GLY A 103 6.66 6.26 -10.42
CA GLY A 103 7.66 7.30 -10.23
C GLY A 103 7.22 8.36 -9.21
N ILE A 104 7.45 9.63 -9.54
CA ILE A 104 7.11 10.77 -8.70
C ILE A 104 5.72 11.27 -9.04
N LYS A 105 4.85 11.43 -8.03
CA LYS A 105 3.50 11.97 -8.14
C LYS A 105 3.24 13.06 -7.08
N ARG A 106 2.32 13.97 -7.37
CA ARG A 106 1.80 14.90 -6.35
C ARG A 106 1.04 14.15 -5.27
N HIS A 107 1.10 14.64 -4.04
CA HIS A 107 0.22 14.22 -2.96
C HIS A 107 -0.93 15.21 -2.83
N SER A 108 -2.12 14.80 -3.22
CA SER A 108 -3.35 15.61 -3.19
C SER A 108 -4.47 14.94 -2.39
N SER A 109 -4.08 14.12 -1.42
CA SER A 109 -4.95 13.38 -0.51
C SER A 109 -4.87 13.96 0.89
N THR A 110 -5.82 13.61 1.72
CA THR A 110 -5.85 13.82 3.16
C THR A 110 -5.10 12.73 3.94
N ASP A 111 -4.42 11.80 3.28
CA ASP A 111 -3.58 10.79 3.93
C ASP A 111 -2.34 11.45 4.55
N GLU A 112 -2.28 11.44 5.88
CA GLU A 112 -1.24 12.10 6.66
C GLU A 112 0.03 11.25 6.83
N TYR A 113 0.03 10.02 6.36
CA TYR A 113 1.17 9.13 6.53
C TYR A 113 1.90 8.82 5.21
N ASN A 114 1.18 8.48 4.13
CA ASN A 114 1.76 7.95 2.89
C ASN A 114 2.20 9.04 1.91
N TYR A 115 3.04 9.98 2.36
CA TYR A 115 3.63 11.03 1.54
C TYR A 115 5.03 11.41 2.01
N PHE A 116 5.72 12.18 1.18
CA PHE A 116 7.01 12.82 1.48
C PHE A 116 6.86 14.33 1.33
N ARG A 117 7.65 15.11 2.07
CA ARG A 117 7.64 16.57 2.00
C ARG A 117 9.04 17.09 1.74
N GLY A 118 9.22 17.80 0.63
CA GLY A 118 10.52 18.31 0.19
C GLY A 118 10.58 18.48 -1.31
N VAL A 119 11.57 17.87 -1.95
CA VAL A 119 11.79 17.97 -3.39
C VAL A 119 12.10 16.60 -4.00
N ALA A 120 11.57 16.35 -5.19
CA ALA A 120 11.87 15.15 -5.96
C ALA A 120 11.89 15.46 -7.45
N THR A 121 12.85 14.90 -8.18
CA THR A 121 12.98 15.13 -9.62
C THR A 121 13.31 13.85 -10.36
N THR A 122 12.85 13.74 -11.62
CA THR A 122 13.26 12.73 -12.59
C THR A 122 13.73 13.40 -13.85
N VAL A 123 14.95 13.11 -14.28
CA VAL A 123 15.57 13.64 -15.49
C VAL A 123 15.92 12.49 -16.43
N ALA A 124 15.55 12.62 -17.70
CA ALA A 124 16.00 11.73 -18.77
C ALA A 124 17.39 12.16 -19.23
N LEU A 125 18.44 11.45 -18.84
CA LEU A 125 19.80 11.69 -19.28
C LEU A 125 19.95 11.37 -20.77
N THR A 126 19.32 10.26 -21.18
CA THR A 126 19.23 9.84 -22.58
C THR A 126 17.80 9.36 -22.90
N LYS A 127 17.52 8.96 -24.14
CA LYS A 127 16.25 8.33 -24.52
C LYS A 127 15.99 7.00 -23.76
N ARG A 128 17.03 6.39 -23.20
CA ARG A 128 16.98 5.07 -22.55
C ARG A 128 17.24 5.11 -21.04
N LEU A 129 17.92 6.16 -20.56
CA LEU A 129 18.37 6.27 -19.18
C LEU A 129 17.69 7.46 -18.50
N SER A 130 17.03 7.19 -17.38
CA SER A 130 16.42 8.20 -16.52
C SER A 130 16.98 8.07 -15.10
N VAL A 131 17.18 9.20 -14.45
CA VAL A 131 17.65 9.27 -13.07
C VAL A 131 16.64 10.08 -12.27
N SER A 132 16.25 9.56 -11.15
CA SER A 132 15.42 10.24 -10.15
C SER A 132 16.24 10.49 -8.89
N ALA A 133 16.05 11.64 -8.28
CA ALA A 133 16.59 11.98 -6.96
C ALA A 133 15.50 12.60 -6.13
N PHE A 134 15.49 12.34 -4.81
CA PHE A 134 14.49 12.87 -3.90
C PHE A 134 15.06 13.10 -2.53
N TYR A 135 14.53 14.14 -1.88
CA TYR A 135 14.80 14.48 -0.49
C TYR A 135 13.50 14.84 0.21
N SER A 136 13.32 14.33 1.42
CA SER A 136 12.17 14.62 2.27
C SER A 136 12.61 14.95 3.68
N HIS A 137 12.01 15.99 4.23
CA HIS A 137 12.10 16.35 5.64
C HIS A 137 10.67 16.58 6.14
N ARG A 138 10.23 15.76 7.10
CA ARG A 138 8.89 15.92 7.67
C ARG A 138 8.81 15.49 9.11
N ASN A 139 7.90 16.11 9.84
CA ASN A 139 7.48 15.64 11.15
C ASN A 139 6.46 14.50 10.96
N MET A 140 6.46 13.57 11.88
CA MET A 140 5.58 12.41 11.90
C MET A 140 5.06 12.20 13.31
N ASP A 141 3.90 11.58 13.41
CA ASP A 141 3.29 11.22 14.68
C ASP A 141 3.88 9.93 15.23
N GLY A 142 3.98 9.85 16.53
CA GLY A 142 4.55 8.67 17.17
C GLY A 142 4.41 8.69 18.68
N VAL A 143 4.91 7.64 19.30
CA VAL A 143 5.05 7.55 20.75
C VAL A 143 6.53 7.63 21.08
N VAL A 144 6.87 8.54 21.96
CA VAL A 144 8.24 8.73 22.48
C VAL A 144 8.21 8.45 23.96
N THR A 145 9.05 7.54 24.43
CA THR A 145 9.25 7.18 25.84
C THR A 145 10.74 7.26 26.15
N ASP A 146 11.12 7.94 27.20
CA ASP A 146 12.51 8.10 27.65
C ASP A 146 13.47 8.64 26.56
N GLY A 147 12.96 9.44 25.64
CA GLY A 147 13.72 10.00 24.53
C GLY A 147 13.82 9.13 23.28
N GLU A 148 13.26 7.93 23.29
CA GLU A 148 13.28 6.97 22.19
C GLU A 148 11.90 6.83 21.53
N ILE A 149 11.88 6.56 20.21
CA ILE A 149 10.65 6.32 19.45
C ILE A 149 10.26 4.87 19.65
N THR A 150 9.16 4.62 20.36
CA THR A 150 8.65 3.26 20.58
C THR A 150 7.66 2.82 19.52
N SER A 151 6.95 3.74 18.88
CA SER A 151 6.08 3.42 17.74
C SER A 151 5.84 4.64 16.85
N VAL A 152 5.59 4.38 15.55
CA VAL A 152 5.16 5.38 14.56
C VAL A 152 3.64 5.30 14.42
N TYR A 153 2.96 6.43 14.61
CA TYR A 153 1.51 6.53 14.50
C TYR A 153 1.10 6.86 13.07
N LYS A 154 0.22 6.05 12.48
CA LYS A 154 -0.07 6.09 11.04
C LYS A 154 -1.47 6.56 10.67
N THR A 155 -2.31 6.86 11.66
CA THR A 155 -3.73 7.17 11.39
C THR A 155 -4.00 8.64 11.11
N GLY A 156 -3.14 9.56 11.56
CA GLY A 156 -3.34 11.01 11.44
C GLY A 156 -4.45 11.57 12.33
N LEU A 157 -5.04 10.78 13.23
CA LEU A 157 -6.16 11.20 14.06
C LEU A 157 -5.69 11.89 15.35
N HIS A 158 -6.17 13.11 15.62
CA HIS A 158 -5.83 13.92 16.81
C HIS A 158 -7.09 14.41 17.58
N ARG A 159 -8.07 13.52 17.69
CA ARG A 159 -9.41 13.80 18.25
C ARG A 159 -9.45 13.88 19.76
N SER A 160 -8.61 13.09 20.43
CA SER A 160 -8.50 13.02 21.90
C SER A 160 -7.14 13.56 22.38
N ARG A 161 -7.00 13.88 23.68
CA ARG A 161 -5.69 14.25 24.25
C ARG A 161 -4.62 13.21 23.97
N LYS A 162 -4.92 11.93 24.19
CA LYS A 162 -3.97 10.83 23.93
C LYS A 162 -3.54 10.71 22.46
N GLU A 163 -4.41 11.09 21.53
CA GLU A 163 -4.06 11.14 20.11
C GLU A 163 -3.27 12.41 19.78
N ALA A 164 -3.68 13.57 20.28
CA ALA A 164 -3.01 14.86 20.08
C ALA A 164 -1.57 14.88 20.69
N ASP A 165 -1.36 14.22 21.81
CA ASP A 165 -0.05 14.08 22.44
C ASP A 165 0.98 13.31 21.58
N LYS A 166 0.55 12.62 20.53
CA LYS A 166 1.41 11.89 19.59
C LYS A 166 1.82 12.73 18.38
N LYS A 167 1.21 13.90 18.19
CA LYS A 167 1.37 14.73 17.00
C LYS A 167 2.77 15.28 16.86
N ASN A 168 3.39 15.08 15.70
CA ASN A 168 4.67 15.67 15.31
C ASN A 168 5.85 15.41 16.30
N LEU A 169 5.85 14.29 17.02
CA LEU A 169 6.88 14.00 18.03
C LEU A 169 8.21 13.53 17.44
N LEU A 170 8.21 13.05 16.21
CA LEU A 170 9.43 12.60 15.56
C LEU A 170 9.63 13.30 14.21
N THR A 171 10.90 13.47 13.83
CA THR A 171 11.27 14.02 12.53
C THR A 171 11.98 12.95 11.71
N SER A 172 11.54 12.76 10.47
CA SER A 172 12.16 11.87 9.49
C SER A 172 12.81 12.68 8.39
N GLN A 173 14.10 12.44 8.14
CA GLN A 173 14.82 12.90 6.96
C GLN A 173 15.08 11.70 6.06
N LEU A 174 14.78 11.83 4.77
CA LEU A 174 14.96 10.78 3.79
C LEU A 174 15.60 11.34 2.55
N THR A 175 16.61 10.64 2.05
CA THR A 175 17.24 10.89 0.74
C THR A 175 17.30 9.60 -0.04
N GLY A 176 17.25 9.72 -1.35
CA GLY A 176 17.36 8.54 -2.19
C GLY A 176 17.30 8.84 -3.66
N GLY A 177 17.36 7.78 -4.45
CA GLY A 177 17.32 7.89 -5.90
C GLY A 177 16.90 6.59 -6.57
N ASN A 178 16.60 6.73 -7.85
CA ASN A 178 16.34 5.61 -8.74
C ASN A 178 17.05 5.87 -10.08
N VAL A 179 17.72 4.85 -10.60
CA VAL A 179 18.27 4.83 -11.94
C VAL A 179 17.50 3.80 -12.73
N SER A 180 16.88 4.20 -13.84
CA SER A 180 16.07 3.34 -14.69
C SER A 180 16.59 3.34 -16.11
N TYR A 181 16.91 2.17 -16.63
CA TYR A 181 17.29 1.92 -18.01
C TYR A 181 16.18 1.17 -18.73
N GLN A 182 15.76 1.67 -19.88
CA GLN A 182 14.73 1.04 -20.70
C GLN A 182 15.18 0.98 -22.16
N GLN A 183 15.21 -0.23 -22.71
CA GLN A 183 15.50 -0.45 -24.14
C GLN A 183 14.65 -1.60 -24.67
N ASN A 184 13.88 -1.36 -25.75
CA ASN A 184 13.01 -2.34 -26.39
C ASN A 184 12.08 -3.03 -25.37
N HIS A 185 12.36 -4.29 -25.09
CA HIS A 185 11.55 -5.17 -24.24
C HIS A 185 12.09 -5.30 -22.81
N ILE A 186 13.22 -4.67 -22.50
CA ILE A 186 13.92 -4.76 -21.22
C ILE A 186 13.79 -3.41 -20.48
N ARG A 187 13.45 -3.48 -19.19
CA ARG A 187 13.62 -2.40 -18.24
C ARG A 187 14.40 -2.92 -17.04
N LEU A 188 15.39 -2.17 -16.61
CA LEU A 188 16.17 -2.41 -15.41
C LEU A 188 16.12 -1.16 -14.54
N GLY A 189 16.01 -1.32 -13.25
CA GLY A 189 16.00 -0.22 -12.31
C GLY A 189 16.81 -0.56 -11.05
N ILE A 190 17.43 0.46 -10.47
CA ILE A 190 18.08 0.38 -9.16
C ILE A 190 17.51 1.50 -8.31
N THR A 191 16.96 1.16 -7.15
CA THR A 191 16.39 2.11 -6.19
C THR A 191 17.15 2.03 -4.88
N GLY A 192 17.63 3.17 -4.38
CA GLY A 192 18.27 3.26 -3.07
C GLY A 192 17.63 4.36 -2.24
N VAL A 193 17.43 4.09 -0.94
CA VAL A 193 16.93 5.05 0.03
C VAL A 193 17.73 4.95 1.32
N TYR A 194 17.98 6.11 1.92
CA TYR A 194 18.56 6.26 3.24
C TYR A 194 17.70 7.22 4.05
N TYR A 195 17.36 6.85 5.27
CA TYR A 195 16.56 7.71 6.14
C TYR A 195 17.01 7.64 7.59
N VAL A 196 16.78 8.76 8.27
CA VAL A 196 17.22 9.01 9.64
C VAL A 196 16.07 9.57 10.44
N PHE A 197 15.92 9.12 11.66
CA PHE A 197 15.07 9.75 12.66
C PHE A 197 15.90 10.65 13.59
N ASN A 198 15.28 11.71 14.10
CA ASN A 198 15.91 12.60 15.08
C ASN A 198 16.12 11.94 16.46
N ARG A 199 15.55 10.77 16.69
CA ARG A 199 15.66 9.95 17.91
C ARG A 199 15.83 8.50 17.54
N PRO A 200 16.46 7.66 18.40
CA PRO A 200 16.50 6.23 18.18
C PRO A 200 15.10 5.62 18.09
N TYR A 201 14.90 4.72 17.16
CA TYR A 201 13.69 3.88 17.04
C TYR A 201 13.94 2.60 17.82
N GLU A 202 13.30 2.47 18.97
CA GLU A 202 13.42 1.32 19.87
C GLU A 202 12.03 0.78 20.20
N PRO A 203 11.43 0.04 19.27
CA PRO A 203 10.09 -0.53 19.48
C PRO A 203 10.15 -1.62 20.55
N GLU A 204 9.08 -1.75 21.34
CA GLU A 204 8.94 -2.83 22.30
C GLU A 204 9.02 -4.18 21.60
N LEU A 205 9.98 -5.00 21.99
CA LEU A 205 10.22 -6.33 21.45
C LEU A 205 9.33 -7.35 22.13
N THR A 206 8.30 -7.75 21.45
CA THR A 206 7.48 -8.90 21.80
C THR A 206 7.93 -10.14 21.01
N GLY A 207 7.40 -11.30 21.34
CA GLY A 207 7.79 -12.54 20.64
C GLY A 207 7.63 -12.48 19.11
N TYR A 208 6.67 -11.71 18.58
CA TYR A 208 6.46 -11.57 17.13
C TYR A 208 7.29 -10.43 16.53
N SER A 209 7.64 -9.40 17.30
CA SER A 209 8.42 -8.23 16.82
C SER A 209 9.92 -8.34 17.10
N LYS A 210 10.40 -9.52 17.53
CA LYS A 210 11.80 -9.76 17.92
C LYS A 210 12.84 -9.30 16.87
N TYR A 211 12.49 -9.36 15.61
CA TYR A 211 13.37 -8.97 14.50
C TYR A 211 13.05 -7.60 13.92
N ASN A 212 12.27 -6.77 14.64
CA ASN A 212 12.10 -5.39 14.25
C ASN A 212 13.42 -4.65 14.34
N ILE A 213 13.60 -3.71 13.46
CA ILE A 213 14.81 -2.93 13.33
C ILE A 213 14.93 -1.90 14.47
N HIS A 214 16.16 -1.59 14.86
CA HIS A 214 16.53 -0.65 15.92
C HIS A 214 17.49 0.41 15.42
N GLY A 215 17.52 1.54 16.13
CA GLY A 215 18.44 2.65 15.90
C GLY A 215 17.80 3.81 15.16
N ASN A 216 18.62 4.72 14.66
CA ASN A 216 18.13 5.94 14.00
C ASN A 216 18.48 6.04 12.52
N HIS A 217 19.33 5.16 11.99
CA HIS A 217 19.80 5.13 10.60
C HIS A 217 19.36 3.88 9.89
N PHE A 218 18.73 4.03 8.72
CA PHE A 218 18.17 2.94 7.95
C PHE A 218 18.44 3.11 6.47
N TYR A 219 18.57 2.02 5.76
CA TYR A 219 18.70 2.02 4.31
C TYR A 219 17.98 0.82 3.69
N ASN A 220 17.54 0.99 2.46
CA ASN A 220 17.09 -0.09 1.60
C ASN A 220 17.64 0.12 0.20
N LEU A 221 18.05 -0.97 -0.45
CA LEU A 221 18.54 -0.98 -1.82
C LEU A 221 17.84 -2.10 -2.58
N GLY A 222 17.36 -1.83 -3.77
CA GLY A 222 16.68 -2.82 -4.60
C GLY A 222 17.03 -2.70 -6.06
N ILE A 223 16.95 -3.85 -6.74
CA ILE A 223 17.09 -3.95 -8.19
C ILE A 223 15.77 -4.47 -8.73
N ASP A 224 15.15 -3.72 -9.65
CA ASP A 224 13.96 -4.12 -10.36
C ASP A 224 14.24 -4.39 -11.83
N TYR A 225 13.47 -5.29 -12.40
CA TYR A 225 13.62 -5.70 -13.77
C TYR A 225 12.25 -6.02 -14.38
N ALA A 226 12.12 -5.76 -15.68
CA ALA A 226 10.99 -6.19 -16.49
C ALA A 226 11.49 -6.61 -17.87
N TYR A 227 10.98 -7.74 -18.32
CA TYR A 227 11.25 -8.28 -19.64
C TYR A 227 9.95 -8.71 -20.32
N ARG A 228 9.70 -8.24 -21.53
CA ARG A 228 8.54 -8.64 -22.34
C ARG A 228 9.03 -9.35 -23.59
N TRP A 229 8.55 -10.56 -23.77
CA TRP A 229 8.88 -11.36 -24.95
C TRP A 229 7.63 -12.04 -25.50
N ARG A 230 7.22 -11.62 -26.71
CA ARG A 230 5.99 -12.10 -27.36
C ARG A 230 4.78 -12.04 -26.40
N ARG A 231 4.31 -13.20 -25.93
CA ARG A 231 3.14 -13.39 -25.08
C ARG A 231 3.49 -13.47 -23.57
N PHE A 232 4.77 -13.38 -23.24
CA PHE A 232 5.27 -13.40 -21.86
C PHE A 232 5.66 -12.02 -21.37
N SER A 233 5.33 -11.72 -20.13
CA SER A 233 5.83 -10.56 -19.40
C SER A 233 6.36 -11.04 -18.06
N PHE A 234 7.64 -10.84 -17.82
CA PHE A 234 8.31 -11.16 -16.57
C PHE A 234 8.75 -9.86 -15.90
N GLN A 235 8.44 -9.71 -14.61
CA GLN A 235 8.78 -8.53 -13.83
C GLN A 235 9.14 -8.97 -12.42
N GLY A 236 10.08 -8.26 -11.80
CA GLY A 236 10.42 -8.54 -10.41
C GLY A 236 11.21 -7.42 -9.78
N GLU A 237 11.42 -7.57 -8.49
CA GLU A 237 12.30 -6.74 -7.67
C GLU A 237 12.90 -7.62 -6.58
N THR A 238 14.18 -7.42 -6.32
CA THR A 238 14.86 -7.98 -5.15
C THR A 238 15.51 -6.84 -4.39
N ALA A 239 15.29 -6.80 -3.09
CA ALA A 239 15.72 -5.71 -2.23
C ALA A 239 16.38 -6.23 -0.97
N ILE A 240 17.34 -5.48 -0.46
CA ILE A 240 18.02 -5.68 0.82
C ILE A 240 17.78 -4.47 1.73
N GLY A 241 17.77 -4.69 3.03
CA GLY A 241 17.73 -3.64 4.04
C GLY A 241 18.94 -3.69 4.96
N LYS A 242 18.89 -2.94 6.04
CA LYS A 242 19.87 -3.04 7.13
C LYS A 242 19.97 -4.48 7.65
N GLN A 243 18.85 -5.20 7.63
CA GLN A 243 18.73 -6.61 7.92
C GLN A 243 17.82 -7.25 6.88
N GLY A 244 18.07 -8.51 6.54
CA GLY A 244 17.22 -9.30 5.68
C GLY A 244 17.13 -8.86 4.22
N TRP A 245 16.31 -9.59 3.46
CA TRP A 245 16.05 -9.33 2.05
C TRP A 245 14.62 -9.71 1.67
N ALA A 246 14.15 -9.17 0.56
CA ALA A 246 12.84 -9.42 0.00
C ALA A 246 12.93 -9.60 -1.52
N SER A 247 12.10 -10.47 -2.08
CA SER A 247 12.00 -10.68 -3.53
C SER A 247 10.55 -10.90 -3.94
N LEU A 248 10.14 -10.24 -5.00
CA LEU A 248 8.85 -10.42 -5.65
C LEU A 248 9.05 -10.60 -7.14
N ASN A 249 8.54 -11.71 -7.67
CA ASN A 249 8.62 -12.07 -9.08
C ASN A 249 7.23 -12.31 -9.65
N ARG A 250 6.97 -11.82 -10.85
CA ARG A 250 5.70 -11.92 -11.56
C ARG A 250 5.92 -12.42 -12.96
N LEU A 251 5.18 -13.42 -13.33
CA LEU A 251 5.11 -13.93 -14.70
C LEU A 251 3.68 -13.82 -15.19
N GLN A 252 3.49 -13.21 -16.33
CA GLN A 252 2.22 -13.18 -17.05
C GLN A 252 2.39 -13.85 -18.40
N TYR A 253 1.45 -14.69 -18.78
CA TYR A 253 1.40 -15.38 -20.06
C TYR A 253 0.02 -15.21 -20.70
N SER A 254 -0.02 -14.66 -21.91
CA SER A 254 -1.26 -14.41 -22.65
C SER A 254 -1.23 -15.18 -23.98
N PRO A 255 -1.63 -16.47 -24.01
CA PRO A 255 -1.58 -17.30 -25.21
C PRO A 255 -2.45 -16.74 -26.34
N VAL A 256 -3.60 -16.17 -25.99
CA VAL A 256 -4.53 -15.45 -26.86
C VAL A 256 -5.02 -14.20 -26.14
N GLN A 257 -5.73 -13.30 -26.84
CA GLN A 257 -6.22 -12.05 -26.24
C GLN A 257 -7.18 -12.26 -25.07
N ASP A 258 -7.96 -13.34 -25.15
CA ASP A 258 -9.03 -13.65 -24.20
C ASP A 258 -8.60 -14.50 -23.01
N ILE A 259 -7.33 -14.89 -22.92
CA ILE A 259 -6.82 -15.73 -21.83
C ILE A 259 -5.51 -15.15 -21.30
N GLN A 260 -5.46 -14.92 -19.99
CA GLN A 260 -4.28 -14.41 -19.30
C GLN A 260 -4.01 -15.22 -18.04
N PHE A 261 -2.85 -15.83 -17.98
CA PHE A 261 -2.32 -16.52 -16.81
C PHE A 261 -1.37 -15.59 -16.05
N MET A 262 -1.42 -15.66 -14.73
CA MET A 262 -0.58 -14.87 -13.83
C MET A 262 0.01 -15.78 -12.77
N LEU A 263 1.30 -15.61 -12.51
CA LEU A 263 2.00 -16.25 -11.41
C LEU A 263 2.78 -15.18 -10.65
N ILE A 264 2.65 -15.14 -9.32
CA ILE A 264 3.49 -14.33 -8.45
C ILE A 264 4.16 -15.27 -7.46
N HIS A 265 5.47 -15.15 -7.35
CA HIS A 265 6.26 -15.68 -6.25
C HIS A 265 6.71 -14.52 -5.38
N ARG A 266 6.57 -14.64 -4.05
CA ARG A 266 7.07 -13.66 -3.09
C ARG A 266 7.81 -14.35 -1.95
N PHE A 267 8.88 -13.71 -1.55
CA PHE A 267 9.67 -14.08 -0.38
C PHE A 267 10.11 -12.81 0.34
N TYR A 268 9.67 -12.64 1.58
CA TYR A 268 10.05 -11.53 2.45
C TYR A 268 10.60 -12.14 3.74
N SER A 269 11.90 -11.97 3.99
CA SER A 269 12.50 -12.53 5.19
C SER A 269 11.90 -11.90 6.45
N TYR A 270 11.92 -12.62 7.55
CA TYR A 270 11.30 -12.18 8.81
C TYR A 270 12.02 -10.98 9.44
N ASP A 271 13.26 -10.73 9.05
CA ASP A 271 14.11 -9.62 9.48
C ASP A 271 14.24 -8.50 8.43
N TYR A 272 13.66 -8.67 7.23
CA TYR A 272 13.58 -7.58 6.26
C TYR A 272 12.67 -6.48 6.76
N TRP A 273 13.17 -5.24 6.74
CA TRP A 273 12.39 -4.10 7.12
C TRP A 273 12.62 -2.91 6.19
N ALA A 274 11.55 -2.38 5.66
CA ALA A 274 11.53 -1.20 4.82
C ALA A 274 10.26 -0.40 5.13
N MET A 275 10.43 0.73 5.82
CA MET A 275 9.33 1.53 6.35
C MET A 275 8.37 2.02 5.27
N TYR A 276 8.91 2.31 4.10
CA TYR A 276 8.17 2.86 2.97
C TYR A 276 7.89 1.83 1.87
N ALA A 277 8.14 0.57 2.14
CA ALA A 277 7.79 -0.52 1.24
C ALA A 277 6.30 -0.83 1.29
N HIS A 278 5.70 -1.02 0.15
CA HIS A 278 4.33 -1.46 0.00
C HIS A 278 4.20 -2.31 -1.26
N SER A 279 4.08 -3.62 -1.10
CA SER A 279 4.09 -4.59 -2.19
C SER A 279 2.99 -5.63 -2.03
N PHE A 280 2.87 -6.52 -3.02
CA PHE A 280 1.86 -7.58 -3.00
C PHE A 280 2.11 -8.55 -1.86
N GLY A 281 1.12 -8.76 -1.00
CA GLY A 281 1.20 -9.69 0.12
C GLY A 281 -0.12 -9.90 0.84
N GLU A 282 -0.11 -10.77 1.81
CA GLU A 282 -1.20 -11.00 2.75
C GLU A 282 -1.06 -10.09 3.98
N GLY A 283 0.18 -9.79 4.38
CA GLY A 283 0.52 -8.87 5.45
C GLY A 283 0.37 -7.41 5.03
N SER A 284 0.31 -6.50 6.01
CA SER A 284 0.33 -5.05 5.80
C SER A 284 1.73 -4.50 5.59
N THR A 285 2.76 -5.29 5.86
CA THR A 285 4.18 -4.95 5.74
C THR A 285 4.89 -5.94 4.83
N VAL A 286 5.95 -5.49 4.17
CA VAL A 286 6.84 -6.35 3.38
C VAL A 286 7.83 -7.01 4.33
N GLN A 287 7.39 -7.99 5.08
CA GLN A 287 8.16 -8.70 6.10
C GLN A 287 7.51 -10.03 6.45
N ASN A 288 8.33 -11.06 6.74
CA ASN A 288 7.88 -12.33 7.31
C ASN A 288 6.78 -13.00 6.49
N GLU A 289 6.94 -13.08 5.16
CA GLU A 289 5.92 -13.70 4.31
C GLU A 289 6.55 -14.36 3.09
N GLN A 290 6.09 -15.56 2.76
CA GLN A 290 6.42 -16.23 1.50
C GLN A 290 5.16 -16.85 0.90
N GLY A 291 5.10 -16.92 -0.42
CA GLY A 291 3.93 -17.52 -1.06
C GLY A 291 3.94 -17.48 -2.58
N TYR A 292 2.97 -18.22 -3.12
CA TYR A 292 2.69 -18.34 -4.54
C TYR A 292 1.24 -17.94 -4.80
N TYR A 293 1.05 -17.05 -5.73
CA TYR A 293 -0.27 -16.66 -6.22
C TYR A 293 -0.39 -17.03 -7.69
N VAL A 294 -1.47 -17.71 -8.05
CA VAL A 294 -1.82 -18.07 -9.42
C VAL A 294 -3.14 -17.39 -9.75
N GLY A 295 -3.26 -16.83 -10.95
CA GLY A 295 -4.48 -16.21 -11.45
C GLY A 295 -4.74 -16.58 -12.90
N LEU A 296 -6.00 -16.65 -13.24
CA LEU A 296 -6.50 -16.81 -14.60
C LEU A 296 -7.60 -15.79 -14.84
N GLU A 297 -7.45 -15.01 -15.90
CA GLU A 297 -8.50 -14.14 -16.42
C GLU A 297 -8.85 -14.61 -17.83
N THR A 298 -10.15 -14.75 -18.13
CA THR A 298 -10.62 -15.14 -19.45
C THR A 298 -11.94 -14.49 -19.84
N THR A 299 -12.11 -14.22 -21.13
CA THR A 299 -13.33 -13.64 -21.73
C THR A 299 -13.87 -14.57 -22.82
N PRO A 300 -14.30 -15.83 -22.48
CA PRO A 300 -14.63 -16.86 -23.45
C PRO A 300 -15.89 -16.55 -24.26
N PHE A 301 -16.77 -15.68 -23.79
CA PHE A 301 -18.01 -15.26 -24.43
C PHE A 301 -18.13 -13.74 -24.42
N SER A 302 -18.85 -13.19 -25.40
CA SER A 302 -19.19 -11.77 -25.44
C SER A 302 -19.84 -11.33 -24.12
N HIS A 303 -19.42 -10.20 -23.59
CA HIS A 303 -19.94 -9.61 -22.34
C HIS A 303 -19.59 -10.36 -21.05
N TRP A 304 -18.95 -11.53 -21.08
CA TRP A 304 -18.55 -12.27 -19.91
C TRP A 304 -17.05 -12.21 -19.67
N ARG A 305 -16.67 -11.92 -18.42
CA ARG A 305 -15.30 -12.01 -17.93
C ARG A 305 -15.27 -12.88 -16.68
N PHE A 306 -14.41 -13.88 -16.70
CA PHE A 306 -14.16 -14.76 -15.56
C PHE A 306 -12.77 -14.49 -15.00
N PHE A 307 -12.68 -14.49 -13.69
CA PHE A 307 -11.43 -14.38 -12.97
C PHE A 307 -11.39 -15.44 -11.88
N VAL A 308 -10.32 -16.21 -11.84
CA VAL A 308 -10.05 -17.22 -10.82
C VAL A 308 -8.66 -16.98 -10.27
N SER A 309 -8.50 -17.01 -8.95
CA SER A 309 -7.18 -16.94 -8.33
C SER A 309 -7.07 -17.82 -7.11
N PHE A 310 -5.85 -18.25 -6.84
CA PHE A 310 -5.49 -19.03 -5.67
C PHE A 310 -4.15 -18.57 -5.13
N ASP A 311 -4.07 -18.31 -3.83
CA ASP A 311 -2.89 -17.85 -3.12
C ASP A 311 -2.57 -18.79 -1.97
N LEU A 312 -1.36 -19.31 -1.99
CA LEU A 312 -0.75 -20.08 -0.90
C LEU A 312 0.28 -19.20 -0.23
N PHE A 313 0.18 -19.00 1.08
CA PHE A 313 1.11 -18.18 1.82
C PHE A 313 1.44 -18.77 3.19
N SER A 314 2.63 -18.44 3.64
CA SER A 314 3.10 -18.80 4.98
C SER A 314 3.90 -17.67 5.61
N PHE A 315 3.92 -17.69 6.92
CA PHE A 315 4.67 -16.77 7.76
C PHE A 315 5.69 -17.57 8.55
N PRO A 316 6.97 -17.54 8.15
CA PRO A 316 8.04 -18.34 8.80
C PRO A 316 8.29 -18.00 10.26
N TRP A 317 7.96 -16.77 10.69
CA TRP A 317 8.05 -16.31 12.06
C TRP A 317 6.66 -16.01 12.64
N LYS A 318 6.59 -15.85 13.96
CA LYS A 318 5.40 -15.43 14.71
C LYS A 318 4.78 -14.14 14.16
N LYS A 319 3.49 -13.98 14.36
CA LYS A 319 2.74 -12.76 14.03
C LYS A 319 1.94 -12.29 15.23
N TYR A 320 1.42 -11.08 15.15
CA TYR A 320 0.47 -10.59 16.14
C TYR A 320 -0.70 -11.58 16.31
N ARG A 321 -0.92 -12.06 17.54
CA ARG A 321 -1.89 -13.11 17.91
C ARG A 321 -1.66 -14.49 17.30
N ILE A 322 -0.43 -14.80 16.91
CA ILE A 322 -0.05 -16.14 16.44
C ILE A 322 1.36 -16.44 16.93
N ASN A 323 1.49 -17.31 17.91
CA ASN A 323 2.75 -17.58 18.63
C ASN A 323 3.65 -18.64 17.98
N LYS A 324 3.30 -19.09 16.78
CA LYS A 324 4.10 -20.03 15.99
C LYS A 324 4.11 -19.63 14.51
N PRO A 325 5.02 -20.19 13.68
CA PRO A 325 4.92 -20.11 12.22
C PRO A 325 3.54 -20.55 11.76
N SER A 326 2.99 -19.86 10.79
CA SER A 326 1.60 -20.07 10.35
C SER A 326 1.47 -20.02 8.82
N ARG A 327 0.38 -20.56 8.31
CA ARG A 327 0.09 -20.62 6.88
C ARG A 327 -1.37 -20.32 6.59
N GLY A 328 -1.66 -20.04 5.34
CA GLY A 328 -3.03 -19.84 4.90
C GLY A 328 -3.20 -19.99 3.40
N THR A 329 -4.45 -20.00 3.01
CA THR A 329 -4.88 -20.08 1.61
C THR A 329 -5.96 -19.05 1.33
N ASP A 330 -6.03 -18.54 0.11
CA ASP A 330 -7.02 -17.54 -0.31
C ASP A 330 -7.42 -17.84 -1.75
N GLY A 331 -8.62 -18.36 -1.95
CA GLY A 331 -9.18 -18.68 -3.26
C GLY A 331 -10.28 -17.69 -3.62
N LEU A 332 -10.33 -17.27 -4.89
CA LEU A 332 -11.34 -16.34 -5.38
C LEU A 332 -11.80 -16.73 -6.77
N ILE A 333 -13.12 -16.72 -6.98
CA ILE A 333 -13.76 -16.87 -8.28
C ILE A 333 -14.71 -15.69 -8.47
N GLN A 334 -14.63 -15.03 -9.63
CA GLN A 334 -15.52 -13.94 -9.99
C GLN A 334 -15.98 -14.09 -11.43
N ALA A 335 -17.29 -14.02 -11.65
CA ALA A 335 -17.91 -13.89 -12.95
C ALA A 335 -18.49 -12.48 -13.10
N THR A 336 -18.09 -11.77 -14.13
CA THR A 336 -18.58 -10.42 -14.46
C THR A 336 -19.32 -10.47 -15.79
N PHE A 337 -20.53 -9.94 -15.80
CA PHE A 337 -21.39 -9.83 -16.99
C PHE A 337 -21.69 -8.37 -17.29
N THR A 338 -21.34 -7.94 -18.50
CA THR A 338 -21.52 -6.54 -18.95
C THR A 338 -22.28 -6.55 -20.29
N PRO A 339 -23.62 -6.77 -20.27
CA PRO A 339 -24.42 -6.89 -21.51
C PRO A 339 -24.49 -5.58 -22.30
N ARG A 340 -24.34 -4.45 -21.60
CA ARG A 340 -24.35 -3.09 -22.18
C ARG A 340 -23.34 -2.22 -21.45
N THR A 341 -22.92 -1.13 -22.05
CA THR A 341 -21.98 -0.17 -21.45
C THR A 341 -22.48 0.46 -20.16
N ASN A 342 -23.80 0.59 -20.01
CA ASN A 342 -24.46 1.17 -18.86
C ASN A 342 -24.93 0.14 -17.81
N LEU A 343 -24.73 -1.16 -18.04
CA LEU A 343 -25.13 -2.24 -17.13
C LEU A 343 -23.98 -3.21 -16.92
N SER A 344 -23.53 -3.34 -15.69
CA SER A 344 -22.57 -4.37 -15.30
C SER A 344 -22.96 -5.03 -14.00
N MET A 345 -22.76 -6.33 -13.92
CA MET A 345 -22.98 -7.10 -12.70
C MET A 345 -21.87 -8.11 -12.50
N TYR A 346 -21.57 -8.44 -11.26
CA TYR A 346 -20.68 -9.54 -10.96
C TYR A 346 -21.13 -10.35 -9.74
N LEU A 347 -20.81 -11.62 -9.79
CA LEU A 347 -20.86 -12.53 -8.65
C LEU A 347 -19.44 -12.93 -8.29
N LYS A 348 -19.05 -12.75 -7.02
CA LYS A 348 -17.75 -13.10 -6.48
C LYS A 348 -17.90 -14.01 -5.28
N TYR A 349 -17.21 -15.14 -5.31
CA TYR A 349 -17.03 -16.00 -4.15
C TYR A 349 -15.56 -16.01 -3.74
N ARG A 350 -15.28 -15.85 -2.46
CA ARG A 350 -13.95 -15.93 -1.88
C ARG A 350 -13.95 -16.89 -0.70
N TYR A 351 -13.01 -17.79 -0.72
CA TYR A 351 -12.68 -18.69 0.39
C TYR A 351 -11.32 -18.29 0.94
N LYS A 352 -11.22 -18.11 2.26
CA LYS A 352 -9.97 -17.78 2.92
C LYS A 352 -9.79 -18.58 4.19
N GLN A 353 -8.64 -19.23 4.31
CA GLN A 353 -8.23 -19.94 5.51
C GLN A 353 -6.98 -19.26 6.07
N LYS A 354 -6.98 -19.01 7.38
CA LYS A 354 -5.84 -18.52 8.15
C LYS A 354 -5.79 -19.19 9.50
N GLU A 355 -4.60 -19.32 10.06
CA GLU A 355 -4.40 -19.75 11.42
C GLU A 355 -4.46 -18.55 12.39
N ARG A 356 -5.02 -18.76 13.59
CA ARG A 356 -5.08 -17.79 14.68
C ARG A 356 -5.02 -18.50 16.02
N ASP A 357 -4.38 -17.85 17.00
CA ASP A 357 -4.40 -18.32 18.38
C ASP A 357 -5.76 -18.00 19.02
N LEU A 358 -6.37 -19.05 19.57
CA LEU A 358 -7.54 -18.95 20.43
C LEU A 358 -7.13 -19.34 21.83
N THR A 359 -7.38 -18.45 22.81
CA THR A 359 -7.07 -18.67 24.21
C THR A 359 -8.31 -19.20 24.92
N GLY A 360 -8.25 -20.41 25.41
CA GLY A 360 -9.31 -21.04 26.20
C GLY A 360 -8.85 -21.36 27.64
N SER A 361 -9.71 -21.98 28.43
CA SER A 361 -9.40 -22.38 29.80
C SER A 361 -8.24 -23.38 29.93
N LYS A 362 -7.92 -24.11 28.86
CA LYS A 362 -6.82 -25.10 28.79
C LYS A 362 -5.52 -24.54 28.11
N GLY A 363 -5.44 -23.23 27.86
CA GLY A 363 -4.29 -22.58 27.23
C GLY A 363 -4.58 -22.01 25.84
N THR A 364 -3.51 -21.64 25.10
CA THR A 364 -3.60 -21.08 23.77
C THR A 364 -3.35 -22.16 22.71
N LEU A 365 -4.34 -22.35 21.82
CA LEU A 365 -4.27 -23.29 20.71
C LEU A 365 -4.37 -22.51 19.38
N THR A 366 -3.46 -22.78 18.44
CA THR A 366 -3.54 -22.20 17.10
C THR A 366 -4.44 -23.06 16.21
N LEU A 367 -5.56 -22.50 15.78
CA LEU A 367 -6.57 -23.18 14.98
C LEU A 367 -6.79 -22.47 13.64
N PRO A 368 -7.18 -23.21 12.57
CA PRO A 368 -7.60 -22.61 11.32
C PRO A 368 -8.96 -21.90 11.48
N ILE A 369 -9.02 -20.69 10.95
CA ILE A 369 -10.26 -19.92 10.80
C ILE A 369 -10.57 -19.87 9.31
N PHE A 370 -11.80 -20.18 8.98
CA PHE A 370 -12.32 -20.19 7.63
C PHE A 370 -13.27 -19.01 7.43
N HIS A 371 -13.10 -18.32 6.33
CA HIS A 371 -13.96 -17.20 5.93
C HIS A 371 -14.46 -17.42 4.51
N HIS A 372 -15.78 -17.49 4.37
CA HIS A 372 -16.49 -17.57 3.10
C HIS A 372 -17.18 -16.23 2.84
N GLN A 373 -16.95 -15.65 1.70
CA GLN A 373 -17.60 -14.41 1.29
C GLN A 373 -18.25 -14.61 -0.08
N LEU A 374 -19.55 -14.33 -0.16
CA LEU A 374 -20.27 -14.23 -1.42
C LEU A 374 -20.70 -12.78 -1.60
N ARG A 375 -20.33 -12.19 -2.75
CA ARG A 375 -20.69 -10.81 -3.10
C ARG A 375 -21.35 -10.77 -4.47
N TYR A 376 -22.55 -10.20 -4.52
CA TYR A 376 -23.19 -9.77 -5.75
C TYR A 376 -23.16 -8.26 -5.85
N ARG A 377 -22.83 -7.72 -7.02
CA ARG A 377 -22.91 -6.28 -7.30
C ARG A 377 -23.55 -6.04 -8.64
N LEU A 378 -24.48 -5.09 -8.66
CA LEU A 378 -25.14 -4.54 -9.84
C LEU A 378 -24.80 -3.06 -9.93
N ASN A 379 -24.28 -2.62 -11.08
CA ASN A 379 -24.12 -1.21 -11.43
C ASN A 379 -25.00 -0.94 -12.65
N TYR A 380 -25.86 0.06 -12.56
CA TYR A 380 -26.72 0.49 -13.63
C TYR A 380 -26.69 2.01 -13.74
N SER A 381 -26.39 2.54 -14.94
CA SER A 381 -26.42 3.95 -15.25
C SER A 381 -27.53 4.19 -16.26
N LEU A 382 -28.62 4.87 -15.83
CA LEU A 382 -29.74 5.19 -16.71
C LEU A 382 -29.34 6.26 -17.73
N ASN A 383 -28.60 7.28 -17.24
CA ASN A 383 -28.04 8.37 -18.01
C ASN A 383 -26.82 8.96 -17.26
N ASP A 384 -26.26 10.08 -17.74
CA ASP A 384 -25.08 10.73 -17.12
C ASP A 384 -25.38 11.33 -15.74
N VAL A 385 -26.64 11.51 -15.38
CA VAL A 385 -27.08 12.11 -14.11
C VAL A 385 -27.46 11.04 -13.09
N PHE A 386 -28.11 9.96 -13.51
CA PHE A 386 -28.60 8.92 -12.62
C PHE A 386 -27.84 7.62 -12.78
N SER A 387 -27.20 7.18 -11.70
CA SER A 387 -26.56 5.86 -11.61
C SER A 387 -26.91 5.19 -10.28
N SER A 388 -27.12 3.89 -10.33
CA SER A 388 -27.40 3.04 -9.15
C SER A 388 -26.35 1.97 -9.00
N ARG A 389 -25.93 1.74 -7.75
CA ARG A 389 -25.04 0.65 -7.37
C ARG A 389 -25.64 -0.12 -6.20
N THR A 390 -26.02 -1.35 -6.46
CA THR A 390 -26.49 -2.28 -5.43
C THR A 390 -25.42 -3.30 -5.13
N THR A 391 -25.13 -3.54 -3.84
CA THR A 391 -24.16 -4.55 -3.40
C THR A 391 -24.78 -5.39 -2.30
N LEU A 392 -24.75 -6.71 -2.45
CA LEU A 392 -25.15 -7.68 -1.45
C LEU A 392 -23.93 -8.49 -1.02
N ASP A 393 -23.63 -8.50 0.26
CA ASP A 393 -22.50 -9.20 0.86
C ASP A 393 -22.99 -10.22 1.89
N TYR A 394 -22.63 -11.48 1.68
CA TYR A 394 -22.79 -12.53 2.67
C TYR A 394 -21.42 -12.98 3.15
N ASN A 395 -21.20 -12.96 4.47
CA ASN A 395 -19.96 -13.38 5.10
C ASN A 395 -20.23 -14.44 6.14
N HIS A 396 -19.54 -15.57 6.08
CA HIS A 396 -19.61 -16.65 7.04
C HIS A 396 -18.21 -16.97 7.57
N PHE A 397 -18.06 -16.94 8.90
CA PHE A 397 -16.83 -17.29 9.59
C PHE A 397 -17.07 -18.52 10.47
N HIS A 398 -16.18 -19.49 10.42
CA HIS A 398 -16.17 -20.59 11.38
C HIS A 398 -14.73 -20.97 11.74
N SER A 399 -14.55 -21.49 12.95
CA SER A 399 -13.31 -22.11 13.43
C SER A 399 -13.56 -23.58 13.66
N GLN A 400 -12.56 -24.41 13.42
CA GLN A 400 -12.61 -25.80 13.89
C GLN A 400 -12.28 -25.81 15.38
N ASP A 401 -13.25 -25.62 16.24
CA ASP A 401 -13.12 -26.02 17.63
C ASP A 401 -13.09 -27.55 17.65
N ARG A 402 -11.94 -28.13 17.84
CA ARG A 402 -11.88 -29.51 18.27
C ARG A 402 -12.37 -29.51 19.73
N ALA A 403 -13.66 -29.65 19.87
CA ALA A 403 -14.21 -30.17 21.12
C ALA A 403 -13.65 -31.60 21.27
N ALA A 404 -12.72 -31.76 22.16
CA ALA A 404 -12.28 -33.03 22.70
C ALA A 404 -12.30 -32.94 24.20
#